data_2ac2bcf928659376884586457920c9a4
#
_entry.id   2ac2bcf928659376884586457920c9a4
#
_cell.length_a   1.000
_cell.length_b   1.000
_cell.length_c   1.000
_cell.angle_alpha   90.00
_cell.angle_beta   90.00
_cell.angle_gamma   90.00
#
_symmetry.space_group_name_H-M   'P 1'
#
loop_
_entity.id
_entity.type
_entity.pdbx_description
1 polymer ?
#
loop_
_entity_poly.entity_id
_entity_poly.type
_entity_poly.pdbx_seq_one_letter_code
_entity_poly.pdbx_strand_id
1 'polypeptide(L)'
;MSVLSKLYAYLYIRGFKVWISYKTNAALTMLSWIIPVFTYYFTGTALGNKIVSVLGGGNYTAFVVIGLAFQGYVSSTITTVSQRLRNEQLYGTLEYYVLSPSGVLGFLTYSSLWGFALNSINMIVILAIGFGLGVRYSPFGIMTASIIFILLLLSSFGIAAMSGAVVMITKQGNPIAFFFSTFTALMGNTVFPV
;
A
#
# COMPACT_ATOMS: atom_id res chain seq x y z
N MET A 1 -10.87 7.33 -27.08
CA MET A 1 -10.46 8.17 -25.91
C MET A 1 -8.94 8.10 -25.78
N SER A 2 -8.28 9.24 -25.65
CA SER A 2 -6.84 9.29 -25.42
C SER A 2 -6.48 8.66 -24.06
N VAL A 3 -5.24 8.17 -23.89
CA VAL A 3 -4.74 7.63 -22.62
C VAL A 3 -4.89 8.65 -21.49
N LEU A 4 -4.61 9.92 -21.79
CA LEU A 4 -4.73 11.04 -20.84
C LEU A 4 -6.16 11.24 -20.33
N SER A 5 -7.18 11.10 -21.19
CA SER A 5 -8.58 11.21 -20.75
C SER A 5 -9.01 10.05 -19.85
N LYS A 6 -8.49 8.85 -20.08
CA LYS A 6 -8.71 7.69 -19.19
C LYS A 6 -8.04 7.91 -17.83
N LEU A 7 -6.78 8.34 -17.81
CA LEU A 7 -6.06 8.65 -16.56
C LEU A 7 -6.79 9.72 -15.74
N TYR A 8 -7.21 10.81 -16.35
CA TYR A 8 -7.99 11.85 -15.69
C TYR A 8 -9.30 11.33 -15.11
N ALA A 9 -10.05 10.52 -15.89
CA ALA A 9 -11.31 9.96 -15.43
C ALA A 9 -11.13 9.03 -14.20
N TYR A 10 -10.13 8.15 -14.21
CA TYR A 10 -9.93 7.20 -13.13
C TYR A 10 -9.26 7.81 -11.90
N LEU A 11 -8.29 8.71 -12.05
CA LEU A 11 -7.61 9.35 -10.93
C LEU A 11 -8.43 10.48 -10.31
N TYR A 12 -8.94 11.39 -11.12
CA TYR A 12 -9.60 12.59 -10.60
C TYR A 12 -11.10 12.40 -10.37
N ILE A 13 -11.85 11.93 -11.37
CA ILE A 13 -13.32 11.87 -11.27
C ILE A 13 -13.75 10.70 -10.38
N ARG A 14 -13.32 9.47 -10.70
CA ARG A 14 -13.70 8.25 -9.98
C ARG A 14 -12.89 8.03 -8.69
N GLY A 15 -11.69 8.60 -8.61
CA GLY A 15 -10.83 8.50 -7.45
C GLY A 15 -11.01 9.67 -6.49
N PHE A 16 -10.31 10.76 -6.74
CA PHE A 16 -10.20 11.89 -5.82
C PHE A 16 -11.54 12.53 -5.44
N LYS A 17 -12.40 12.84 -6.42
CA LYS A 17 -13.71 13.44 -6.13
C LYS A 17 -14.60 12.55 -5.27
N VAL A 18 -14.63 11.25 -5.56
CA VAL A 18 -15.42 10.30 -4.77
C VAL A 18 -14.84 10.19 -3.36
N TRP A 19 -13.54 10.06 -3.23
CA TRP A 19 -12.89 9.92 -1.92
C TRP A 19 -13.12 11.15 -1.02
N ILE A 20 -12.97 12.37 -1.56
CA ILE A 20 -13.16 13.60 -0.78
C ILE A 20 -14.65 13.87 -0.45
N SER A 21 -15.59 13.31 -1.22
CA SER A 21 -17.01 13.42 -0.94
C SER A 21 -17.41 12.70 0.36
N TYR A 22 -16.69 11.65 0.73
CA TYR A 22 -16.88 10.92 1.98
C TYR A 22 -15.90 11.39 3.05
N LYS A 23 -16.10 12.62 3.54
CA LYS A 23 -15.18 13.31 4.47
C LYS A 23 -14.83 12.48 5.71
N THR A 24 -15.81 11.83 6.33
CA THR A 24 -15.61 11.00 7.51
C THR A 24 -14.70 9.80 7.20
N ASN A 25 -14.95 9.12 6.08
CA ASN A 25 -14.12 7.99 5.66
C ASN A 25 -12.69 8.44 5.31
N ALA A 26 -12.55 9.58 4.65
CA ALA A 26 -11.24 10.16 4.34
C ALA A 26 -10.45 10.49 5.62
N ALA A 27 -11.10 11.12 6.61
CA ALA A 27 -10.48 11.44 7.88
C ALA A 27 -10.08 10.18 8.66
N LEU A 28 -10.94 9.17 8.75
CA LEU A 28 -10.64 7.90 9.40
C LEU A 28 -9.49 7.16 8.70
N THR A 29 -9.44 7.20 7.37
CA THR A 29 -8.35 6.62 6.58
C THR A 29 -7.02 7.31 6.92
N MET A 30 -7.00 8.65 6.97
CA MET A 30 -5.77 9.38 7.35
C MET A 30 -5.34 9.06 8.78
N LEU A 31 -6.28 8.98 9.73
CA LEU A 31 -5.97 8.59 11.11
C LEU A 31 -5.37 7.18 11.19
N SER A 32 -5.90 6.24 10.41
CA SER A 32 -5.38 4.87 10.38
C SER A 32 -3.93 4.78 9.88
N TRP A 33 -3.44 5.76 9.12
CA TRP A 33 -2.05 5.83 8.68
C TRP A 33 -1.11 6.32 9.78
N ILE A 34 -1.62 7.22 10.64
CA ILE A 34 -0.84 7.90 11.68
C ILE A 34 -0.66 7.01 12.92
N ILE A 35 -1.73 6.33 13.34
CA ILE A 35 -1.75 5.53 14.57
C ILE A 35 -0.61 4.51 14.66
N PRO A 36 -0.32 3.68 13.65
CA PRO A 36 0.75 2.69 13.74
C PRO A 36 2.13 3.33 13.95
N VAL A 37 2.40 4.46 13.32
CA VAL A 37 3.70 5.15 13.45
C VAL A 37 3.93 5.57 14.90
N PHE A 38 2.94 6.19 15.53
CA PHE A 38 3.05 6.60 16.93
C PHE A 38 3.11 5.39 17.88
N THR A 39 2.33 4.34 17.62
CA THR A 39 2.37 3.11 18.42
C THR A 39 3.79 2.54 18.47
N TYR A 40 4.44 2.39 17.33
CA TYR A 40 5.79 1.84 17.29
C TYR A 40 6.86 2.84 17.76
N TYR A 41 6.65 4.14 17.58
CA TYR A 41 7.52 5.16 18.16
C TYR A 41 7.55 5.06 19.69
N PHE A 42 6.38 5.03 20.34
CA PHE A 42 6.30 4.90 21.80
C PHE A 42 6.81 3.54 22.28
N THR A 43 6.55 2.48 21.55
CA THR A 43 7.13 1.15 21.85
C THR A 43 8.65 1.19 21.80
N GLY A 44 9.24 1.82 20.79
CA GLY A 44 10.68 1.97 20.65
C GLY A 44 11.30 2.80 21.77
N THR A 45 10.66 3.89 22.18
CA THR A 45 11.12 4.70 23.30
C THR A 45 11.01 3.96 24.64
N ALA A 46 9.97 3.16 24.83
CA ALA A 46 9.78 2.35 26.04
C ALA A 46 10.80 1.22 26.18
N LEU A 47 11.18 0.59 25.08
CA LEU A 47 12.16 -0.51 25.06
C LEU A 47 13.62 -0.04 25.15
N GLY A 48 13.88 1.23 24.89
CA GLY A 48 15.16 1.91 25.10
C GLY A 48 16.35 1.24 24.39
N ASN A 49 17.51 1.24 25.05
CA ASN A 49 18.79 0.80 24.49
C ASN A 49 18.88 -0.71 24.16
N LYS A 50 17.94 -1.54 24.65
CA LYS A 50 17.96 -2.98 24.38
C LYS A 50 17.81 -3.29 22.89
N ILE A 51 17.03 -2.49 22.15
CA ILE A 51 16.82 -2.67 20.72
C ILE A 51 17.97 -2.07 19.90
N VAL A 52 18.58 -0.98 20.38
CA VAL A 52 19.69 -0.34 19.69
C VAL A 52 20.89 -1.28 19.53
N SER A 53 21.15 -2.14 20.51
CA SER A 53 22.24 -3.13 20.43
C SER A 53 21.98 -4.19 19.35
N VAL A 54 20.74 -4.61 19.16
CA VAL A 54 20.36 -5.59 18.10
C VAL A 54 20.46 -4.97 16.70
N LEU A 55 20.21 -3.67 16.58
CA LEU A 55 20.30 -2.93 15.32
C LEU A 55 21.73 -2.47 14.96
N GLY A 56 22.76 -2.93 15.70
CA GLY A 56 24.12 -2.51 15.44
C GLY A 56 24.36 -0.99 15.62
N GLY A 57 23.62 -0.33 16.52
CA GLY A 57 23.67 1.10 16.76
C GLY A 57 22.70 1.96 15.95
N GLY A 58 21.81 1.34 15.14
CA GLY A 58 20.82 2.03 14.34
C GLY A 58 19.65 2.61 15.15
N ASN A 59 18.91 3.54 14.56
CA ASN A 59 17.71 4.11 15.16
C ASN A 59 16.50 3.21 14.89
N TYR A 60 15.92 2.64 15.94
CA TYR A 60 14.72 1.79 15.85
C TYR A 60 13.54 2.48 15.16
N THR A 61 13.31 3.76 15.46
CA THR A 61 12.24 4.54 14.82
C THR A 61 12.42 4.60 13.31
N ALA A 62 13.65 4.82 12.83
CA ALA A 62 13.94 4.86 11.40
C ALA A 62 13.67 3.49 10.73
N PHE A 63 14.12 2.41 11.36
CA PHE A 63 13.92 1.06 10.92
C PHE A 63 12.41 0.73 10.75
N VAL A 64 11.62 0.99 11.79
CA VAL A 64 10.20 0.67 11.79
C VAL A 64 9.40 1.57 10.85
N VAL A 65 9.68 2.88 10.82
CA VAL A 65 8.98 3.82 9.91
C VAL A 65 9.16 3.40 8.46
N ILE A 66 10.39 3.07 8.05
CA ILE A 66 10.67 2.60 6.69
C ILE A 66 9.98 1.25 6.45
N GLY A 67 10.10 0.31 7.38
CA GLY A 67 9.44 -0.99 7.30
C GLY A 67 7.93 -0.88 7.12
N LEU A 68 7.25 -0.08 7.95
CA LEU A 68 5.81 0.18 7.88
C LEU A 68 5.40 0.82 6.54
N ALA A 69 6.17 1.79 6.05
CA ALA A 69 5.88 2.47 4.80
C ALA A 69 5.88 1.49 3.61
N PHE A 70 6.90 0.66 3.49
CA PHE A 70 7.03 -0.30 2.40
C PHE A 70 6.08 -1.48 2.54
N GLN A 71 5.98 -2.09 3.72
CA GLN A 71 5.06 -3.19 3.98
C GLN A 71 3.60 -2.78 3.79
N GLY A 72 3.23 -1.61 4.32
CA GLY A 72 1.89 -1.06 4.17
C GLY A 72 1.53 -0.86 2.70
N TYR A 73 2.48 -0.40 1.89
CA TYR A 73 2.29 -0.24 0.46
C TYR A 73 2.01 -1.57 -0.25
N VAL A 74 2.80 -2.62 0.01
CA VAL A 74 2.59 -3.95 -0.57
C VAL A 74 1.23 -4.51 -0.21
N SER A 75 0.90 -4.53 1.08
CA SER A 75 -0.36 -5.08 1.59
C SER A 75 -1.58 -4.35 1.01
N SER A 76 -1.54 -3.01 0.97
CA SER A 76 -2.62 -2.22 0.41
C SER A 76 -2.74 -2.36 -1.11
N THR A 77 -1.64 -2.53 -1.83
CA THR A 77 -1.66 -2.78 -3.28
C THR A 77 -2.37 -4.09 -3.60
N ILE A 78 -2.01 -5.17 -2.92
CA ILE A 78 -2.64 -6.49 -3.10
C ILE A 78 -4.14 -6.42 -2.78
N THR A 79 -4.49 -5.78 -1.68
CA THR A 79 -5.90 -5.63 -1.26
C THR A 79 -6.69 -4.77 -2.24
N THR A 80 -6.13 -3.66 -2.71
CA THR A 80 -6.80 -2.74 -3.64
C THR A 80 -7.20 -3.43 -4.94
N VAL A 81 -6.27 -4.14 -5.58
CA VAL A 81 -6.54 -4.84 -6.85
C VAL A 81 -7.59 -5.93 -6.67
N SER A 82 -7.42 -6.76 -5.64
CA SER A 82 -8.33 -7.87 -5.35
C SER A 82 -9.75 -7.39 -5.04
N GLN A 83 -9.88 -6.33 -4.26
CA GLN A 83 -11.18 -5.77 -3.90
C GLN A 83 -11.88 -5.09 -5.08
N ARG A 84 -11.13 -4.42 -5.96
CA ARG A 84 -11.70 -3.85 -7.19
C ARG A 84 -12.31 -4.95 -8.05
N LEU A 85 -11.57 -6.03 -8.27
CA LEU A 85 -12.05 -7.16 -9.07
C LEU A 85 -13.31 -7.78 -8.47
N ARG A 86 -13.33 -7.98 -7.14
CA ARG A 86 -14.48 -8.51 -6.43
C ARG A 86 -15.70 -7.60 -6.53
N ASN A 87 -15.53 -6.30 -6.38
CA ASN A 87 -16.64 -5.36 -6.46
C ASN A 87 -17.30 -5.38 -7.85
N GLU A 88 -16.51 -5.42 -8.93
CA GLU A 88 -17.04 -5.51 -10.28
C GLU A 88 -17.75 -6.87 -10.53
N GLN A 89 -17.26 -7.94 -9.90
CA GLN A 89 -17.95 -9.24 -9.94
C GLN A 89 -19.31 -9.19 -9.21
N LEU A 90 -19.36 -8.53 -8.05
CA LEU A 90 -20.61 -8.37 -7.29
C LEU A 90 -21.63 -7.48 -8.00
N TYR A 91 -21.16 -6.45 -8.71
CA TYR A 91 -22.02 -5.56 -9.49
C TYR A 91 -22.46 -6.16 -10.84
N GLY A 92 -21.91 -7.33 -11.22
CA GLY A 92 -22.19 -7.95 -12.52
C GLY A 92 -21.59 -7.18 -13.71
N THR A 93 -20.66 -6.24 -13.46
CA THR A 93 -20.06 -5.39 -14.48
C THR A 93 -18.76 -5.96 -15.06
N LEU A 94 -18.25 -7.05 -14.49
CA LEU A 94 -17.00 -7.67 -14.91
C LEU A 94 -17.01 -8.08 -16.41
N GLU A 95 -18.13 -8.59 -16.90
CA GLU A 95 -18.27 -9.04 -18.29
C GLU A 95 -18.07 -7.90 -19.29
N TYR A 96 -18.53 -6.68 -18.96
CA TYR A 96 -18.32 -5.50 -19.81
C TYR A 96 -16.83 -5.16 -19.96
N TYR A 97 -16.03 -5.40 -18.93
CA TYR A 97 -14.59 -5.16 -18.99
C TYR A 97 -13.85 -6.25 -19.77
N VAL A 98 -14.30 -7.50 -19.67
CA VAL A 98 -13.74 -8.61 -20.47
C VAL A 98 -13.96 -8.36 -21.96
N LEU A 99 -15.13 -7.86 -22.34
CA LEU A 99 -15.48 -7.54 -23.72
C LEU A 99 -14.93 -6.19 -24.21
N SER A 100 -14.34 -5.39 -23.32
CA SER A 100 -13.79 -4.08 -23.69
C SER A 100 -12.49 -4.21 -24.49
N PRO A 101 -12.17 -3.26 -25.38
CA PRO A 101 -10.91 -3.27 -26.14
C PRO A 101 -9.65 -3.26 -25.27
N SER A 102 -9.75 -2.83 -24.00
CA SER A 102 -8.64 -2.81 -23.05
C SER A 102 -8.44 -4.15 -22.32
N GLY A 103 -9.41 -5.05 -22.40
CA GLY A 103 -9.42 -6.34 -21.71
C GLY A 103 -9.35 -6.22 -20.18
N VAL A 104 -9.22 -7.37 -19.51
CA VAL A 104 -9.17 -7.46 -18.04
C VAL A 104 -7.92 -6.75 -17.47
N LEU A 105 -6.77 -6.89 -18.13
CA LEU A 105 -5.52 -6.23 -17.68
C LEU A 105 -5.62 -4.71 -17.74
N GLY A 106 -6.19 -4.17 -18.85
CA GLY A 106 -6.41 -2.73 -18.95
C GLY A 106 -7.37 -2.22 -17.89
N PHE A 107 -8.45 -2.96 -17.60
CA PHE A 107 -9.35 -2.64 -16.51
C PHE A 107 -8.63 -2.64 -15.15
N LEU A 108 -7.89 -3.70 -14.82
CA LEU A 108 -7.17 -3.80 -13.54
C LEU A 108 -6.20 -2.63 -13.34
N THR A 109 -5.40 -2.32 -14.36
CA THR A 109 -4.44 -1.20 -14.28
C THR A 109 -5.14 0.13 -14.05
N TYR A 110 -6.12 0.50 -14.87
CA TYR A 110 -6.80 1.78 -14.75
C TYR A 110 -7.65 1.91 -13.48
N SER A 111 -8.38 0.85 -13.10
CA SER A 111 -9.23 0.88 -11.91
C SER A 111 -8.44 0.93 -10.61
N SER A 112 -7.22 0.40 -10.59
CA SER A 112 -6.34 0.39 -9.43
C SER A 112 -5.51 1.66 -9.27
N LEU A 113 -5.45 2.53 -10.29
CA LEU A 113 -4.63 3.75 -10.28
C LEU A 113 -4.89 4.64 -9.07
N TRP A 114 -6.16 4.84 -8.71
CA TRP A 114 -6.50 5.64 -7.54
C TRP A 114 -6.01 4.99 -6.24
N GLY A 115 -6.15 3.69 -6.11
CA GLY A 115 -5.63 2.95 -4.96
C GLY A 115 -4.11 3.07 -4.84
N PHE A 116 -3.39 2.96 -5.96
CA PHE A 116 -1.93 3.17 -5.97
C PHE A 116 -1.56 4.59 -5.58
N ALA A 117 -2.30 5.60 -6.06
CA ALA A 117 -2.08 6.99 -5.68
C ALA A 117 -2.30 7.20 -4.17
N LEU A 118 -3.39 6.67 -3.60
CA LEU A 118 -3.64 6.73 -2.16
C LEU A 118 -2.57 6.02 -1.34
N ASN A 119 -2.13 4.84 -1.77
CA ASN A 119 -1.07 4.11 -1.10
C ASN A 119 0.26 4.86 -1.15
N SER A 120 0.56 5.54 -2.25
CA SER A 120 1.75 6.40 -2.37
C SER A 120 1.66 7.60 -1.45
N ILE A 121 0.47 8.22 -1.33
CA ILE A 121 0.24 9.32 -0.37
C ILE A 121 0.43 8.81 1.07
N ASN A 122 -0.14 7.65 1.41
CA ASN A 122 0.07 7.00 2.72
C ASN A 122 1.55 6.82 3.03
N MET A 123 2.31 6.24 2.11
CA MET A 123 3.75 6.03 2.25
C MET A 123 4.49 7.35 2.51
N ILE A 124 4.18 8.40 1.73
CA ILE A 124 4.78 9.73 1.89
C ILE A 124 4.44 10.32 3.26
N VAL A 125 3.18 10.19 3.72
CA VAL A 125 2.75 10.67 5.03
C VAL A 125 3.51 9.96 6.15
N ILE A 126 3.66 8.64 6.10
CA ILE A 126 4.43 7.87 7.09
C ILE A 126 5.90 8.33 7.14
N LEU A 127 6.53 8.49 5.97
CA LEU A 127 7.92 8.97 5.90
C LEU A 127 8.06 10.41 6.39
N ALA A 128 7.11 11.29 6.09
CA ALA A 128 7.09 12.67 6.56
C ALA A 128 6.95 12.75 8.10
N ILE A 129 6.08 11.94 8.69
CA ILE A 129 5.96 11.83 10.15
C ILE A 129 7.27 11.31 10.75
N GLY A 130 7.89 10.30 10.15
CA GLY A 130 9.19 9.79 10.56
C GLY A 130 10.27 10.87 10.57
N PHE A 131 10.31 11.72 9.55
CA PHE A 131 11.21 12.89 9.50
C PHE A 131 10.96 13.85 10.67
N GLY A 132 9.69 14.15 10.97
CA GLY A 132 9.30 14.97 12.12
C GLY A 132 9.68 14.34 13.48
N LEU A 133 9.75 13.03 13.58
CA LEU A 133 10.20 12.28 14.76
C LEU A 133 11.73 12.13 14.83
N GLY A 134 12.49 12.81 13.98
CA GLY A 134 13.95 12.85 14.01
C GLY A 134 14.65 11.79 13.14
N VAL A 135 13.93 11.06 12.31
CA VAL A 135 14.55 10.14 11.32
C VAL A 135 15.26 10.96 10.25
N ARG A 136 16.54 10.73 10.06
CA ARG A 136 17.33 11.40 9.01
C ARG A 136 17.48 10.48 7.80
N TYR A 137 17.01 10.96 6.65
CA TYR A 137 17.15 10.27 5.38
C TYR A 137 18.38 10.79 4.63
N SER A 138 19.29 9.90 4.24
CA SER A 138 20.43 10.30 3.39
C SER A 138 20.00 10.39 1.93
N PRO A 139 20.58 11.30 1.10
CA PRO A 139 20.26 11.38 -0.31
C PRO A 139 20.51 10.06 -1.06
N PHE A 140 21.58 9.38 -0.73
CA PHE A 140 21.90 8.06 -1.31
C PHE A 140 20.85 7.01 -0.90
N GLY A 141 20.40 7.03 0.37
CA GLY A 141 19.33 6.15 0.86
C GLY A 141 18.00 6.39 0.14
N ILE A 142 17.64 7.65 -0.15
CA ILE A 142 16.43 7.98 -0.90
C ILE A 142 16.50 7.44 -2.33
N MET A 143 17.65 7.58 -3.01
CA MET A 143 17.83 7.06 -4.35
C MET A 143 17.69 5.54 -4.39
N THR A 144 18.35 4.82 -3.47
CA THR A 144 18.24 3.36 -3.35
C THR A 144 16.80 2.93 -3.01
N ALA A 145 16.15 3.61 -2.09
CA ALA A 145 14.75 3.35 -1.72
C ALA A 145 13.81 3.54 -2.91
N SER A 146 14.05 4.53 -3.77
CA SER A 146 13.24 4.76 -4.98
C SER A 146 13.36 3.62 -5.99
N ILE A 147 14.56 3.07 -6.18
CA ILE A 147 14.78 1.91 -7.06
C ILE A 147 14.06 0.68 -6.49
N ILE A 148 14.25 0.42 -5.19
CA ILE A 148 13.56 -0.68 -4.50
C ILE A 148 12.05 -0.52 -4.59
N PHE A 149 11.53 0.70 -4.47
CA PHE A 149 10.11 0.98 -4.57
C PHE A 149 9.54 0.64 -5.95
N ILE A 150 10.24 0.93 -7.03
CA ILE A 150 9.81 0.57 -8.39
C ILE A 150 9.76 -0.96 -8.55
N LEU A 151 10.79 -1.68 -8.09
CA LEU A 151 10.81 -3.14 -8.13
C LEU A 151 9.68 -3.75 -7.29
N LEU A 152 9.42 -3.17 -6.11
CA LEU A 152 8.35 -3.56 -5.22
C LEU A 152 6.95 -3.32 -5.84
N LEU A 153 6.76 -2.22 -6.56
CA LEU A 153 5.55 -1.95 -7.33
C LEU A 153 5.27 -3.04 -8.36
N LEU A 154 6.27 -3.39 -9.17
CA LEU A 154 6.15 -4.42 -10.19
C LEU A 154 5.84 -5.79 -9.58
N SER A 155 6.54 -6.16 -8.52
CA SER A 155 6.35 -7.43 -7.81
C SER A 155 4.97 -7.51 -7.15
N SER A 156 4.57 -6.46 -6.42
CA SER A 156 3.28 -6.43 -5.72
C SER A 156 2.09 -6.43 -6.65
N PHE A 157 2.21 -5.84 -7.85
CA PHE A 157 1.16 -5.91 -8.87
C PHE A 157 0.94 -7.34 -9.38
N GLY A 158 2.00 -8.11 -9.60
CA GLY A 158 1.89 -9.53 -9.97
C GLY A 158 1.16 -10.35 -8.92
N ILE A 159 1.55 -10.20 -7.65
CA ILE A 159 0.90 -10.89 -6.52
C ILE A 159 -0.56 -10.44 -6.37
N ALA A 160 -0.82 -9.16 -6.56
CA ALA A 160 -2.16 -8.59 -6.51
C ALA A 160 -3.08 -9.16 -7.61
N ALA A 161 -2.55 -9.35 -8.83
CA ALA A 161 -3.29 -9.99 -9.92
C ALA A 161 -3.61 -11.46 -9.62
N MET A 162 -2.65 -12.22 -9.06
CA MET A 162 -2.89 -13.58 -8.60
C MET A 162 -3.95 -13.64 -7.48
N SER A 163 -3.85 -12.75 -6.51
CA SER A 163 -4.83 -12.61 -5.43
C SER A 163 -6.22 -12.30 -5.97
N GLY A 164 -6.32 -11.42 -6.97
CA GLY A 164 -7.57 -11.11 -7.66
C GLY A 164 -8.17 -12.33 -8.35
N ALA A 165 -7.35 -13.13 -9.05
CA ALA A 165 -7.80 -14.35 -9.71
C ALA A 165 -8.40 -15.37 -8.71
N VAL A 166 -7.75 -15.55 -7.55
CA VAL A 166 -8.27 -16.43 -6.50
C VAL A 166 -9.59 -15.91 -5.92
N VAL A 167 -9.70 -14.60 -5.70
CA VAL A 167 -10.95 -13.97 -5.22
C VAL A 167 -12.09 -14.19 -6.22
N MET A 168 -11.82 -14.17 -7.52
CA MET A 168 -12.83 -14.47 -8.56
C MET A 168 -13.35 -15.91 -8.46
N ILE A 169 -12.48 -16.86 -8.15
CA ILE A 169 -12.85 -18.29 -8.05
C ILE A 169 -13.59 -18.55 -6.73
N THR A 170 -13.05 -18.06 -5.62
CA THR A 170 -13.58 -18.34 -4.28
C THR A 170 -14.86 -17.58 -3.97
N LYS A 171 -15.07 -16.46 -4.63
CA LYS A 171 -16.21 -15.54 -4.40
C LYS A 171 -16.33 -15.04 -2.96
N GLN A 172 -15.37 -15.34 -2.10
CA GLN A 172 -15.38 -14.98 -0.67
C GLN A 172 -13.99 -14.59 -0.19
N GLY A 173 -13.93 -13.51 0.63
CA GLY A 173 -12.72 -13.08 1.31
C GLY A 173 -11.57 -12.70 0.37
N ASN A 174 -10.40 -12.53 0.95
CA ASN A 174 -9.14 -12.38 0.23
C ASN A 174 -8.03 -13.17 0.98
N PRO A 175 -8.05 -14.51 0.89
CA PRO A 175 -7.14 -15.35 1.67
C PRO A 175 -5.68 -15.11 1.30
N ILE A 176 -5.38 -14.82 0.04
CA ILE A 176 -4.00 -14.54 -0.39
C ILE A 176 -3.51 -13.22 0.19
N ALA A 177 -4.31 -12.15 0.15
CA ALA A 177 -3.92 -10.88 0.75
C ALA A 177 -3.70 -11.01 2.25
N PHE A 178 -4.56 -11.75 2.96
CA PHE A 178 -4.39 -12.02 4.39
C PHE A 178 -3.12 -12.80 4.67
N PHE A 179 -2.91 -13.92 3.98
CA PHE A 179 -1.71 -14.75 4.14
C PHE A 179 -0.43 -13.94 3.85
N PHE A 180 -0.42 -13.20 2.73
CA PHE A 180 0.74 -12.43 2.31
C PHE A 180 1.05 -11.28 3.26
N SER A 181 0.03 -10.56 3.75
CA SER A 181 0.22 -9.49 4.71
C SER A 181 0.74 -9.99 6.05
N THR A 182 0.22 -11.13 6.52
CA THR A 182 0.68 -11.76 7.76
C THR A 182 2.10 -12.30 7.61
N PHE A 183 2.39 -12.99 6.50
CA PHE A 183 3.71 -13.52 6.20
C PHE A 183 4.76 -12.41 6.10
N THR A 184 4.47 -11.35 5.36
CA THR A 184 5.39 -10.21 5.23
C THR A 184 5.54 -9.43 6.54
N ALA A 185 4.52 -9.38 7.40
CA ALA A 185 4.63 -8.74 8.71
C ALA A 185 5.56 -9.52 9.64
N LEU A 186 5.48 -10.85 9.62
CA LEU A 186 6.28 -11.72 10.49
C LEU A 186 7.70 -11.97 9.95
N MET A 187 7.82 -12.26 8.65
CA MET A 187 9.08 -12.67 8.03
C MET A 187 9.84 -11.52 7.35
N GLY A 188 9.16 -10.40 7.12
CA GLY A 188 9.72 -9.25 6.38
C GLY A 188 10.67 -8.39 7.17
N ASN A 189 11.03 -8.76 8.40
CA ASN A 189 11.95 -7.98 9.26
C ASN A 189 11.55 -6.50 9.37
N THR A 190 10.24 -6.20 9.40
CA THR A 190 9.73 -4.83 9.38
C THR A 190 9.56 -4.23 10.77
N VAL A 191 9.29 -5.08 11.76
CA VAL A 191 9.00 -4.68 13.14
C VAL A 191 10.04 -5.27 14.11
N PHE A 192 10.47 -6.49 13.87
CA PHE A 192 11.46 -7.17 14.69
C PHE A 192 12.73 -7.39 13.86
N PRO A 193 13.85 -6.79 14.24
CA PRO A 193 15.14 -7.09 13.62
C PRO A 193 15.56 -8.52 13.97
N VAL A 194 15.91 -9.30 12.97
CA VAL A 194 16.43 -10.67 13.11
C VAL A 194 17.93 -10.65 12.90
#